data_e0abcdee615a130e374d62328d0bf5d5
#
_entry.id   e0abcdee615a130e374d62328d0bf5d5
#
_cell.length_a   1.000
_cell.length_b   1.000
_cell.length_c   1.000
_cell.angle_alpha   90.00
_cell.angle_beta   90.00
_cell.angle_gamma   90.00
#
_symmetry.space_group_name_H-M   'P 1'
#
loop_
_entity.id
_entity.type
_entity.pdbx_description
1 polymer ?
#
loop_
_entity_poly.entity_id
_entity_poly.type
_entity_poly.pdbx_seq_one_letter_code
_entity_poly.pdbx_strand_id
1 'polypeptide(L)'
;RVHIRASRATGKPLIIHTRAAAEDTLRIMREEGAGTDAGGVGGVMHCFTESLEVAQAAIEMGFYISFSGIVTFKSAKELQAVALALPLERMLIETDSPYLAPMPHRGKTNEPSFVCHVAQYLASLKGIPVEQVARQTTDNFFSLFKLQQLWAERADA
;
A
#
# COMPACT_ATOMS: atom_id res chain seq x y z
N ARG A 1 9.22 17.35 2.63
CA ARG A 1 9.07 18.09 3.90
C ARG A 1 7.80 18.92 3.93
N VAL A 2 7.54 19.72 2.91
CA VAL A 2 6.33 20.58 2.85
C VAL A 2 5.06 19.72 2.89
N HIS A 3 5.00 18.61 2.15
CA HIS A 3 3.84 17.70 2.15
C HIS A 3 3.62 17.01 3.51
N ILE A 4 4.69 16.62 4.21
CA ILE A 4 4.58 16.04 5.56
C ILE A 4 3.99 17.08 6.53
N ARG A 5 4.48 18.32 6.49
CA ARG A 5 3.95 19.42 7.30
C ARG A 5 2.48 19.74 6.98
N ALA A 6 2.12 19.73 5.69
CA ALA A 6 0.74 19.90 5.25
C ALA A 6 -0.17 18.75 5.73
N SER A 7 0.30 17.50 5.64
CA SER A 7 -0.41 16.33 6.17
C SER A 7 -0.70 16.47 7.66
N ARG A 8 0.32 16.83 8.45
CA ARG A 8 0.16 17.07 9.89
C ARG A 8 -0.83 18.19 10.21
N ALA A 9 -0.76 19.30 9.47
CA ALA A 9 -1.65 20.45 9.68
C ALA A 9 -3.11 20.16 9.29
N THR A 10 -3.33 19.32 8.29
CA THR A 10 -4.67 19.03 7.75
C THR A 10 -5.28 17.73 8.26
N GLY A 11 -4.51 16.88 8.93
CA GLY A 11 -4.93 15.55 9.37
C GLY A 11 -5.17 14.56 8.22
N LYS A 12 -4.60 14.82 7.03
CA LYS A 12 -4.75 13.96 5.86
C LYS A 12 -3.58 13.00 5.72
N PRO A 13 -3.80 11.70 5.41
CA PRO A 13 -2.74 10.73 5.21
C PRO A 13 -1.88 11.09 4.01
N LEU A 14 -0.61 10.65 4.05
CA LEU A 14 0.35 10.83 2.96
C LEU A 14 0.24 9.68 1.95
N ILE A 15 0.42 10.00 0.67
CA ILE A 15 0.69 9.03 -0.38
C ILE A 15 2.14 9.27 -0.83
N ILE A 16 3.02 8.30 -0.57
CA ILE A 16 4.46 8.43 -0.82
C ILE A 16 4.85 7.48 -1.94
N HIS A 17 5.47 8.05 -2.98
CA HIS A 17 6.19 7.29 -4.00
C HIS A 17 7.69 7.38 -3.72
N THR A 18 8.39 6.24 -3.78
CA THR A 18 9.85 6.21 -3.70
C THR A 18 10.44 5.37 -4.82
N ARG A 19 11.54 5.85 -5.41
CA ARG A 19 12.31 5.14 -6.42
C ARG A 19 13.78 5.55 -6.28
N ALA A 20 14.63 4.58 -5.91
CA ALA A 20 16.06 4.81 -5.65
C ALA A 20 16.32 5.94 -4.63
N ALA A 21 15.42 6.14 -3.67
CA ALA A 21 15.47 7.22 -2.68
C ALA A 21 14.98 6.75 -1.29
N ALA A 22 15.00 5.45 -1.01
CA ALA A 22 14.41 4.87 0.21
C ALA A 22 15.01 5.45 1.49
N GLU A 23 16.35 5.53 1.59
CA GLU A 23 17.06 6.05 2.77
C GLU A 23 16.68 7.49 3.07
N ASP A 24 16.74 8.37 2.06
CA ASP A 24 16.38 9.77 2.19
C ASP A 24 14.89 9.95 2.52
N THR A 25 14.03 9.13 1.92
CA THR A 25 12.60 9.13 2.21
C THR A 25 12.34 8.80 3.67
N LEU A 26 12.86 7.69 4.18
CA LEU A 26 12.69 7.27 5.58
C LEU A 26 13.30 8.29 6.55
N ARG A 27 14.47 8.83 6.24
CA ARG A 27 15.14 9.86 7.04
C ARG A 27 14.25 11.11 7.15
N ILE A 28 13.74 11.62 6.03
CA ILE A 28 12.89 12.81 6.00
C ILE A 28 11.56 12.55 6.71
N MET A 29 10.97 11.37 6.55
CA MET A 29 9.75 10.98 7.25
C MET A 29 9.94 11.05 8.78
N ARG A 30 11.07 10.53 9.30
CA ARG A 30 11.39 10.60 10.73
C ARG A 30 11.66 12.03 11.20
N GLU A 31 12.50 12.79 10.49
CA GLU A 31 12.86 14.17 10.83
C GLU A 31 11.64 15.11 10.89
N GLU A 32 10.66 14.92 10.01
CA GLU A 32 9.47 15.77 9.95
C GLU A 32 8.28 15.20 10.74
N GLY A 33 8.46 14.05 11.42
CA GLY A 33 7.44 13.42 12.22
C GLY A 33 6.22 13.00 11.41
N ALA A 34 6.43 12.28 10.30
CA ALA A 34 5.36 11.75 9.46
C ALA A 34 4.59 10.61 10.11
N GLY A 35 5.24 9.88 11.02
CA GLY A 35 4.69 8.71 11.69
C GLY A 35 3.64 9.03 12.74
N THR A 36 2.74 8.08 12.98
CA THR A 36 1.66 8.22 13.98
C THR A 36 2.17 8.29 15.41
N ASP A 37 3.32 7.70 15.70
CA ASP A 37 4.05 7.77 16.96
C ASP A 37 4.61 9.17 17.26
N ALA A 38 4.92 9.94 16.23
CA ALA A 38 5.44 11.29 16.31
C ALA A 38 4.36 12.39 16.14
N GLY A 39 3.07 12.01 16.25
CA GLY A 39 1.94 12.91 16.05
C GLY A 39 1.64 13.26 14.59
N GLY A 40 2.20 12.51 13.65
CA GLY A 40 1.83 12.53 12.23
C GLY A 40 0.58 11.71 11.97
N VAL A 41 0.16 11.66 10.70
CA VAL A 41 -1.07 10.97 10.28
C VAL A 41 -0.77 9.58 9.72
N GLY A 42 0.48 9.30 9.37
CA GLY A 42 0.85 8.11 8.60
C GLY A 42 0.43 8.25 7.14
N GLY A 43 0.27 7.14 6.46
CA GLY A 43 -0.06 7.15 5.04
C GLY A 43 0.14 5.80 4.37
N VAL A 44 0.45 5.84 3.09
CA VAL A 44 0.74 4.67 2.27
C VAL A 44 2.03 4.86 1.46
N MET A 45 2.87 3.83 1.47
CA MET A 45 3.97 3.68 0.50
C MET A 45 3.35 3.11 -0.77
N HIS A 46 3.06 4.00 -1.72
CA HIS A 46 2.37 3.71 -2.97
C HIS A 46 3.29 3.00 -3.96
N CYS A 47 2.73 2.05 -4.71
CA CYS A 47 3.42 1.28 -5.75
C CYS A 47 4.79 0.76 -5.26
N PHE A 48 4.77 0.09 -4.10
CA PHE A 48 5.97 -0.29 -3.37
C PHE A 48 6.83 -1.28 -4.15
N THR A 49 8.14 -0.99 -4.21
CA THR A 49 9.15 -1.82 -4.89
C THR A 49 10.49 -1.88 -4.14
N GLU A 50 10.53 -1.42 -2.90
CA GLU A 50 11.73 -1.39 -2.08
C GLU A 50 11.92 -2.68 -1.25
N SER A 51 12.93 -2.72 -0.40
CA SER A 51 13.28 -3.89 0.43
C SER A 51 12.32 -4.12 1.60
N LEU A 52 12.45 -5.29 2.24
CA LEU A 52 11.68 -5.63 3.44
C LEU A 52 11.97 -4.67 4.61
N GLU A 53 13.23 -4.28 4.78
CA GLU A 53 13.66 -3.35 5.82
C GLU A 53 12.99 -1.98 5.66
N VAL A 54 12.85 -1.51 4.41
CA VAL A 54 12.15 -0.25 4.11
C VAL A 54 10.67 -0.38 4.42
N ALA A 55 10.04 -1.50 4.06
CA ALA A 55 8.65 -1.77 4.37
C ALA A 55 8.40 -1.81 5.88
N GLN A 56 9.23 -2.52 6.64
CA GLN A 56 9.13 -2.61 8.09
C GLN A 56 9.30 -1.24 8.75
N ALA A 57 10.30 -0.47 8.35
CA ALA A 57 10.51 0.89 8.87
C ALA A 57 9.32 1.82 8.58
N ALA A 58 8.68 1.70 7.43
CA ALA A 58 7.47 2.46 7.12
C ALA A 58 6.27 2.01 7.98
N ILE A 59 6.11 0.69 8.19
CA ILE A 59 5.05 0.13 9.03
C ILE A 59 5.20 0.57 10.50
N GLU A 60 6.43 0.60 11.04
CA GLU A 60 6.72 1.11 12.38
C GLU A 60 6.27 2.58 12.55
N MET A 61 6.38 3.38 11.50
CA MET A 61 5.85 4.75 11.45
C MET A 61 4.33 4.83 11.19
N GLY A 62 3.62 3.71 11.15
CA GLY A 62 2.17 3.67 10.95
C GLY A 62 1.72 3.72 9.49
N PHE A 63 2.61 3.49 8.53
CA PHE A 63 2.28 3.45 7.11
C PHE A 63 1.77 2.08 6.67
N TYR A 64 0.97 2.09 5.60
CA TYR A 64 0.58 0.90 4.85
C TYR A 64 1.50 0.73 3.63
N ILE A 65 1.60 -0.50 3.15
CA ILE A 65 2.39 -0.87 1.95
C ILE A 65 1.42 -1.28 0.86
N SER A 66 1.42 -0.56 -0.25
CA SER A 66 0.51 -0.81 -1.37
C SER A 66 1.21 -1.53 -2.52
N PHE A 67 0.64 -2.66 -2.94
CA PHE A 67 1.17 -3.49 -4.01
C PHE A 67 0.37 -3.28 -5.31
N SER A 68 1.10 -2.95 -6.38
CA SER A 68 0.57 -2.83 -7.74
C SER A 68 0.75 -4.12 -8.54
N GLY A 69 0.41 -4.09 -9.82
CA GLY A 69 0.57 -5.21 -10.74
C GLY A 69 1.98 -5.81 -10.80
N ILE A 70 3.01 -5.05 -10.39
CA ILE A 70 4.41 -5.51 -10.36
C ILE A 70 4.57 -6.81 -9.54
N VAL A 71 3.86 -6.94 -8.42
CA VAL A 71 3.97 -8.12 -7.56
C VAL A 71 3.64 -9.43 -8.30
N THR A 72 2.86 -9.36 -9.39
CA THR A 72 2.49 -10.53 -10.20
C THR A 72 3.57 -10.92 -11.23
N PHE A 73 4.61 -10.09 -11.43
CA PHE A 73 5.60 -10.33 -12.47
C PHE A 73 6.58 -11.44 -12.08
N LYS A 74 6.91 -12.32 -13.02
CA LYS A 74 7.82 -13.45 -12.77
C LYS A 74 9.21 -13.02 -12.27
N SER A 75 9.66 -11.82 -12.65
CA SER A 75 10.95 -11.25 -12.24
C SER A 75 10.93 -10.57 -10.87
N ALA A 76 9.76 -10.32 -10.27
CA ALA A 76 9.61 -9.56 -9.03
C ALA A 76 9.78 -10.42 -7.76
N LYS A 77 10.78 -11.32 -7.73
CA LYS A 77 10.96 -12.30 -6.65
C LYS A 77 11.21 -11.66 -5.28
N GLU A 78 12.00 -10.61 -5.24
CA GLU A 78 12.28 -9.87 -4.00
C GLU A 78 11.01 -9.22 -3.46
N LEU A 79 10.24 -8.53 -4.32
CA LEU A 79 8.96 -7.94 -3.94
C LEU A 79 7.93 -8.98 -3.48
N GLN A 80 7.91 -10.16 -4.10
CA GLN A 80 7.08 -11.27 -3.68
C GLN A 80 7.45 -11.76 -2.29
N ALA A 81 8.74 -11.86 -1.98
CA ALA A 81 9.21 -12.21 -0.65
C ALA A 81 8.82 -11.16 0.39
N VAL A 82 8.93 -9.87 0.06
CA VAL A 82 8.43 -8.77 0.90
C VAL A 82 6.93 -8.94 1.16
N ALA A 83 6.11 -9.09 0.11
CA ALA A 83 4.67 -9.26 0.26
C ALA A 83 4.30 -10.48 1.10
N LEU A 84 5.03 -11.58 1.00
CA LEU A 84 4.83 -12.78 1.82
C LEU A 84 5.12 -12.51 3.30
N ALA A 85 6.18 -11.77 3.61
CA ALA A 85 6.64 -11.50 4.97
C ALA A 85 5.78 -10.47 5.73
N LEU A 86 5.13 -9.55 5.02
CA LEU A 86 4.35 -8.49 5.66
C LEU A 86 3.00 -8.97 6.19
N PRO A 87 2.51 -8.41 7.33
CA PRO A 87 1.16 -8.68 7.83
C PRO A 87 0.11 -8.09 6.90
N LEU A 88 -0.96 -8.85 6.65
CA LEU A 88 -2.05 -8.43 5.74
C LEU A 88 -2.75 -7.14 6.22
N GLU A 89 -2.77 -6.93 7.53
CA GLU A 89 -3.33 -5.74 8.20
C GLU A 89 -2.60 -4.44 7.87
N ARG A 90 -1.44 -4.53 7.22
CA ARG A 90 -0.63 -3.38 6.78
C ARG A 90 -0.48 -3.30 5.27
N MET A 91 -1.26 -4.08 4.52
CA MET A 91 -1.20 -4.12 3.06
C MET A 91 -2.38 -3.42 2.42
N LEU A 92 -2.11 -2.76 1.30
CA LEU A 92 -3.10 -2.26 0.35
C LEU A 92 -2.81 -2.83 -1.04
N ILE A 93 -3.78 -2.75 -1.93
CA ILE A 93 -3.66 -3.13 -3.33
C ILE A 93 -4.07 -1.96 -4.22
N GLU A 94 -3.43 -1.84 -5.37
CA GLU A 94 -3.65 -0.78 -6.34
C GLU A 94 -3.38 -1.25 -7.75
N THR A 95 -3.67 -0.42 -8.74
CA THR A 95 -3.38 -0.71 -10.15
C THR A 95 -2.19 0.05 -10.70
N ASP A 96 -2.03 1.31 -10.36
CA ASP A 96 -1.15 2.28 -11.03
C ASP A 96 -1.49 2.45 -12.52
N SER A 97 -2.81 2.26 -12.87
CA SER A 97 -3.27 2.37 -14.26
C SER A 97 -3.05 3.78 -14.82
N PRO A 98 -2.69 3.90 -16.10
CA PRO A 98 -2.73 2.89 -17.16
C PRO A 98 -1.46 2.03 -17.27
N TYR A 99 -0.55 2.09 -16.29
CA TYR A 99 0.72 1.37 -16.27
C TYR A 99 0.63 0.06 -15.48
N LEU A 100 1.68 -0.75 -15.54
CA LEU A 100 1.93 -1.90 -14.69
C LEU A 100 0.83 -2.98 -14.69
N ALA A 101 0.17 -3.21 -15.84
CA ALA A 101 -0.86 -4.24 -15.96
C ALA A 101 -0.39 -5.58 -15.37
N PRO A 102 -1.16 -6.18 -14.44
CA PRO A 102 -0.79 -7.43 -13.78
C PRO A 102 -0.87 -8.62 -14.75
N MET A 103 -0.27 -9.75 -14.37
CA MET A 103 -0.56 -11.01 -15.08
C MET A 103 -2.05 -11.36 -14.93
N PRO A 104 -2.73 -11.87 -15.98
CA PRO A 104 -2.21 -12.24 -17.29
C PRO A 104 -2.17 -11.10 -18.32
N HIS A 105 -2.46 -9.86 -17.94
CA HIS A 105 -2.63 -8.72 -18.85
C HIS A 105 -1.33 -7.96 -19.13
N ARG A 106 -0.18 -8.45 -18.69
CA ARG A 106 1.11 -7.80 -18.89
C ARG A 106 1.35 -7.42 -20.36
N GLY A 107 1.81 -6.18 -20.60
CA GLY A 107 2.02 -5.65 -21.94
C GLY A 107 0.80 -4.97 -22.58
N LYS A 108 -0.36 -5.00 -21.89
CA LYS A 108 -1.56 -4.25 -22.27
C LYS A 108 -1.67 -2.97 -21.44
N THR A 109 -2.53 -2.06 -21.84
CA THR A 109 -2.93 -0.93 -20.99
C THR A 109 -3.63 -1.47 -19.74
N ASN A 110 -3.20 -0.99 -18.58
CA ASN A 110 -3.82 -1.36 -17.31
C ASN A 110 -5.11 -0.55 -17.08
N GLU A 111 -6.03 -1.13 -16.32
CA GLU A 111 -7.28 -0.49 -15.94
C GLU A 111 -7.66 -0.81 -14.48
N PRO A 112 -8.50 0.00 -13.81
CA PRO A 112 -8.84 -0.21 -12.40
C PRO A 112 -9.44 -1.58 -12.09
N SER A 113 -10.18 -2.19 -13.02
CA SER A 113 -10.76 -3.53 -12.86
C SER A 113 -9.71 -4.64 -12.66
N PHE A 114 -8.47 -4.43 -13.12
CA PHE A 114 -7.40 -5.42 -12.99
C PHE A 114 -6.81 -5.53 -11.58
N VAL A 115 -7.23 -4.69 -10.63
CA VAL A 115 -6.83 -4.83 -9.23
C VAL A 115 -7.19 -6.20 -8.65
N CYS A 116 -8.24 -6.84 -9.16
CA CYS A 116 -8.63 -8.19 -8.75
C CYS A 116 -7.51 -9.23 -8.96
N HIS A 117 -6.69 -9.07 -10.02
CA HIS A 117 -5.56 -9.97 -10.27
C HIS A 117 -4.42 -9.77 -9.27
N VAL A 118 -4.23 -8.55 -8.76
CA VAL A 118 -3.28 -8.29 -7.67
C VAL A 118 -3.74 -9.00 -6.40
N ALA A 119 -5.03 -8.87 -6.04
CA ALA A 119 -5.63 -9.55 -4.89
C ALA A 119 -5.50 -11.07 -5.01
N GLN A 120 -5.84 -11.65 -6.16
CA GLN A 120 -5.73 -13.09 -6.44
C GLN A 120 -4.30 -13.60 -6.29
N TYR A 121 -3.33 -12.83 -6.80
CA TYR A 121 -1.92 -13.19 -6.71
C TYR A 121 -1.43 -13.17 -5.26
N LEU A 122 -1.74 -12.14 -4.49
CA LEU A 122 -1.38 -12.05 -3.07
C LEU A 122 -2.03 -13.16 -2.24
N ALA A 123 -3.29 -13.50 -2.53
CA ALA A 123 -3.98 -14.61 -1.90
C ALA A 123 -3.25 -15.94 -2.14
N SER A 124 -2.91 -16.22 -3.41
CA SER A 124 -2.13 -17.40 -3.78
C SER A 124 -0.75 -17.42 -3.11
N LEU A 125 -0.05 -16.28 -3.08
CA LEU A 125 1.28 -16.14 -2.47
C LEU A 125 1.25 -16.43 -0.96
N LYS A 126 0.21 -15.93 -0.27
CA LYS A 126 0.04 -16.10 1.19
C LYS A 126 -0.67 -17.42 1.58
N GLY A 127 -1.21 -18.17 0.62
CA GLY A 127 -1.96 -19.40 0.89
C GLY A 127 -3.29 -19.16 1.62
N ILE A 128 -3.96 -18.04 1.35
CA ILE A 128 -5.24 -17.63 1.97
C ILE A 128 -6.31 -17.38 0.90
N PRO A 129 -7.62 -17.39 1.28
CA PRO A 129 -8.70 -17.04 0.35
C PRO A 129 -8.59 -15.62 -0.18
N VAL A 130 -8.94 -15.39 -1.44
CA VAL A 130 -8.94 -14.04 -2.06
C VAL A 130 -9.92 -13.10 -1.37
N GLU A 131 -11.02 -13.61 -0.85
CA GLU A 131 -12.02 -12.87 -0.09
C GLU A 131 -11.43 -12.28 1.20
N GLN A 132 -10.47 -12.99 1.82
CA GLN A 132 -9.76 -12.49 2.99
C GLN A 132 -8.84 -11.33 2.62
N VAL A 133 -8.11 -11.44 1.50
CA VAL A 133 -7.30 -10.31 0.99
C VAL A 133 -8.18 -9.12 0.66
N ALA A 134 -9.27 -9.33 -0.09
CA ALA A 134 -10.20 -8.27 -0.48
C ALA A 134 -10.79 -7.54 0.73
N ARG A 135 -11.28 -8.29 1.73
CA ARG A 135 -11.83 -7.75 2.96
C ARG A 135 -10.79 -6.94 3.72
N GLN A 136 -9.63 -7.55 4.03
CA GLN A 136 -8.62 -6.90 4.86
C GLN A 136 -8.06 -5.64 4.19
N THR A 137 -7.76 -5.66 2.89
CA THR A 137 -7.26 -4.47 2.20
C THR A 137 -8.32 -3.36 2.10
N THR A 138 -9.60 -3.72 2.00
CA THR A 138 -10.72 -2.77 2.10
C THR A 138 -10.78 -2.14 3.48
N ASP A 139 -10.76 -2.95 4.55
CA ASP A 139 -10.77 -2.46 5.93
C ASP A 139 -9.57 -1.54 6.22
N ASN A 140 -8.38 -1.91 5.72
CA ASN A 140 -7.17 -1.10 5.82
C ASN A 140 -7.34 0.26 5.13
N PHE A 141 -7.93 0.28 3.92
CA PHE A 141 -8.20 1.51 3.18
C PHE A 141 -9.15 2.43 3.95
N PHE A 142 -10.28 1.89 4.41
CA PHE A 142 -11.25 2.68 5.18
C PHE A 142 -10.66 3.17 6.50
N SER A 143 -9.81 2.38 7.15
CA SER A 143 -9.11 2.78 8.37
C SER A 143 -8.13 3.93 8.11
N LEU A 144 -7.28 3.81 7.07
CA LEU A 144 -6.30 4.84 6.72
C LEU A 144 -6.96 6.17 6.39
N PHE A 145 -7.99 6.16 5.55
CA PHE A 145 -8.66 7.36 5.07
C PHE A 145 -9.83 7.83 5.96
N LYS A 146 -10.06 7.14 7.10
CA LYS A 146 -11.12 7.46 8.08
C LYS A 146 -12.53 7.50 7.46
N LEU A 147 -12.82 6.52 6.61
CA LEU A 147 -14.08 6.43 5.86
C LEU A 147 -15.04 5.37 6.41
N GLN A 148 -14.84 4.89 7.65
CA GLN A 148 -15.64 3.81 8.25
C GLN A 148 -17.13 4.12 8.28
N GLN A 149 -17.52 5.37 8.52
CA GLN A 149 -18.92 5.79 8.52
C GLN A 149 -19.58 5.61 7.15
N LEU A 150 -18.89 6.00 6.07
CA LEU A 150 -19.37 5.83 4.70
C LEU A 150 -19.54 4.35 4.29
N TRP A 151 -18.75 3.46 4.91
CA TRP A 151 -18.86 2.03 4.65
C TRP A 151 -20.06 1.41 5.37
N ALA A 152 -20.29 1.76 6.63
CA ALA A 152 -21.43 1.29 7.41
C ALA A 152 -22.76 1.66 6.74
N GLU A 153 -22.90 2.90 6.26
CA GLU A 153 -24.10 3.37 5.55
C GLU A 153 -24.41 2.60 4.25
N ARG A 154 -23.39 2.02 3.60
CA ARG A 154 -23.57 1.18 2.40
C ARG A 154 -23.92 -0.27 2.71
N ALA A 155 -23.56 -0.78 3.87
CA ALA A 155 -23.90 -2.15 4.28
C ALA A 155 -25.37 -2.28 4.69
N ASP A 156 -26.00 -1.16 5.07
CA ASP A 156 -27.41 -1.07 5.49
C ASP A 156 -28.36 -0.67 4.33
N ALA A 157 -27.85 -0.43 3.12
CA ALA A 157 -28.61 -0.04 1.92
C ALA A 157 -28.73 -1.20 0.92
#